data_86e96691cca41752e2ba8d1cce065342
#
_entry.id   86e96691cca41752e2ba8d1cce065342
#
_cell.length_a   1.000
_cell.length_b   1.000
_cell.length_c   1.000
_cell.angle_alpha   90.00
_cell.angle_beta   90.00
_cell.angle_gamma   90.00
#
_symmetry.space_group_name_H-M   'P 1'
#
loop_
_entity.id
_entity.type
_entity.pdbx_description
1 polymer ?
#
loop_
_entity_poly.entity_id
_entity_poly.type
_entity_poly.pdbx_seq_one_letter_code
_entity_poly.pdbx_strand_id
1 'polypeptide(L)'
;MTYPSNHPGQRPGDEEAGIEITEEFERFVQRNDIFTRAFWDEKVRSKHTKAFFNSYRAEAIPRRRGGGFTRKDFALRNASWLISNVVKTRYSKEGRREGFMAPISYDTPVAPDPVAVDDPKKMSAEIRRTSKFFGADLCGITDLDDRWLYASRVDSRDLSEAANDLPDGLTSVIVLGHEMDKELVATYPSALAGAATGREYSHEAAIVMQLAAYIRNLGYEAVASMNDTGLVIPYAVKAGLGEYARNQMVITPEFGPRLRFSKIFTNLPLAHDAPRPRGVRAFCNICTKCADACKVKALPYGPPKVGGVNPSAIHGVRKWTSDAEKCFSFWAKMTSDCAICMRVCPFNRDFSKWRHQAWLQLALSPLRKLALRLDKGRGGRRTPAEWSKDAS
;
A
#
# COMPACT_ATOMS: atom_id res chain seq x y z
N MET A 1 -19.90 -20.33 10.27
CA MET A 1 -18.64 -20.83 10.87
C MET A 1 -17.95 -19.64 11.50
N THR A 2 -17.79 -19.62 12.80
CA THR A 2 -16.95 -18.64 13.49
C THR A 2 -15.54 -18.84 12.96
N TYR A 3 -14.92 -17.77 12.46
CA TYR A 3 -13.49 -17.76 12.19
C TYR A 3 -12.78 -18.35 13.43
N PRO A 4 -11.90 -19.36 13.26
CA PRO A 4 -11.26 -19.96 14.42
C PRO A 4 -10.55 -18.86 15.18
N SER A 5 -10.96 -18.73 16.42
CA SER A 5 -10.57 -17.71 17.36
C SER A 5 -9.05 -17.61 17.51
N ASN A 6 -8.57 -16.38 17.49
CA ASN A 6 -7.59 -15.84 18.45
C ASN A 6 -6.31 -16.63 18.79
N HIS A 7 -5.76 -17.46 17.91
CA HIS A 7 -4.39 -17.87 18.11
C HIS A 7 -3.47 -17.05 17.21
N PRO A 8 -2.62 -16.19 17.81
CA PRO A 8 -1.60 -15.43 17.08
C PRO A 8 -0.43 -16.31 16.62
N GLY A 9 -0.65 -17.61 16.50
CA GLY A 9 0.36 -18.57 16.12
C GLY A 9 0.86 -18.37 14.69
N GLN A 10 2.05 -18.93 14.45
CA GLN A 10 2.65 -19.00 13.12
C GLN A 10 1.75 -19.83 12.21
N ARG A 11 1.55 -19.39 10.96
CA ARG A 11 0.76 -20.10 9.94
C ARG A 11 1.66 -20.59 8.78
N PRO A 12 1.21 -21.55 7.99
CA PRO A 12 1.95 -21.99 6.81
C PRO A 12 2.31 -20.80 5.90
N GLY A 13 3.58 -20.78 5.43
CA GLY A 13 4.12 -19.72 4.60
C GLY A 13 4.57 -18.45 5.34
N ASP A 14 4.36 -18.34 6.65
CA ASP A 14 4.78 -17.16 7.42
C ASP A 14 6.31 -17.03 7.47
N GLU A 15 7.02 -18.15 7.65
CA GLU A 15 8.48 -18.15 7.69
C GLU A 15 9.08 -17.69 6.37
N GLU A 16 8.61 -18.22 5.25
CA GLU A 16 9.04 -17.84 3.90
C GLU A 16 8.64 -16.39 3.58
N ALA A 17 7.48 -15.96 4.05
CA ALA A 17 7.04 -14.56 3.97
C ALA A 17 7.86 -13.63 4.86
N GLY A 18 8.64 -14.19 5.78
CA GLY A 18 9.37 -13.46 6.80
C GLY A 18 8.44 -12.77 7.80
N ILE A 19 7.29 -13.35 8.05
CA ILE A 19 6.32 -12.95 9.08
C ILE A 19 6.66 -13.71 10.36
N GLU A 20 6.96 -12.96 11.41
CA GLU A 20 7.23 -13.52 12.74
C GLU A 20 6.29 -12.82 13.72
N ILE A 21 5.37 -13.59 14.29
CA ILE A 21 4.34 -13.14 15.24
C ILE A 21 4.69 -13.64 16.64
N THR A 22 4.53 -12.79 17.63
CA THR A 22 4.74 -13.10 19.04
C THR A 22 3.41 -13.24 19.78
N GLU A 23 3.46 -13.69 21.03
CA GLU A 23 2.29 -13.81 21.91
C GLU A 23 1.60 -12.47 22.20
N GLU A 24 2.34 -11.35 22.02
CA GLU A 24 1.82 -9.99 22.16
C GLU A 24 1.03 -9.49 20.95
N PHE A 25 0.76 -10.35 19.97
CA PHE A 25 0.10 -9.93 18.74
C PHE A 25 -1.33 -9.46 18.99
N GLU A 26 -1.61 -8.28 18.48
CA GLU A 26 -2.95 -7.71 18.44
C GLU A 26 -3.32 -7.30 17.00
N ARG A 27 -4.55 -7.57 16.60
CA ARG A 27 -5.09 -7.08 15.34
C ARG A 27 -5.12 -5.56 15.37
N PHE A 28 -4.75 -4.95 14.23
CA PHE A 28 -4.69 -3.51 14.13
C PHE A 28 -6.09 -2.89 14.15
N VAL A 29 -6.27 -1.87 14.98
CA VAL A 29 -7.49 -1.07 15.05
C VAL A 29 -7.37 0.10 14.11
N GLN A 30 -8.29 0.27 13.16
CA GLN A 30 -8.23 1.30 12.12
C GLN A 30 -8.19 2.73 12.69
N ARG A 31 -8.81 2.97 13.85
CA ARG A 31 -8.72 4.25 14.57
C ARG A 31 -7.29 4.70 14.83
N ASN A 32 -6.36 3.75 14.97
CA ASN A 32 -4.96 3.99 15.21
C ASN A 32 -4.15 4.31 13.92
N ASP A 33 -4.76 4.25 12.73
CA ASP A 33 -4.10 4.73 11.53
C ASP A 33 -3.69 6.20 11.68
N ILE A 34 -2.48 6.54 11.23
CA ILE A 34 -1.89 7.86 11.49
C ILE A 34 -2.71 9.01 10.88
N PHE A 35 -3.38 8.78 9.75
CA PHE A 35 -4.23 9.79 9.12
C PHE A 35 -5.54 9.95 9.91
N THR A 36 -6.12 8.86 10.40
CA THR A 36 -7.31 8.87 11.27
C THR A 36 -7.00 9.57 12.59
N ARG A 37 -5.86 9.29 13.21
CA ARG A 37 -5.40 9.95 14.44
C ARG A 37 -5.28 11.46 14.29
N ALA A 38 -5.01 11.99 13.11
CA ALA A 38 -4.96 13.44 12.89
C ALA A 38 -6.29 14.16 13.15
N PHE A 39 -7.41 13.44 13.23
CA PHE A 39 -8.73 14.02 13.52
C PHE A 39 -9.09 13.99 15.01
N TRP A 40 -8.50 13.09 15.80
CA TRP A 40 -8.88 12.91 17.21
C TRP A 40 -7.73 12.96 18.21
N ASP A 41 -6.50 12.61 17.79
CA ASP A 41 -5.36 12.52 18.72
C ASP A 41 -4.58 13.85 18.76
N GLU A 42 -4.54 14.49 19.90
CA GLU A 42 -3.87 15.77 20.12
C GLU A 42 -2.36 15.73 19.83
N LYS A 43 -1.72 14.57 19.94
CA LYS A 43 -0.29 14.41 19.58
C LYS A 43 -0.05 14.52 18.09
N VAL A 44 -1.04 14.17 17.27
CA VAL A 44 -0.96 14.18 15.80
C VAL A 44 -1.65 15.41 15.22
N ARG A 45 -2.75 15.83 15.84
CA ARG A 45 -3.56 16.97 15.41
C ARG A 45 -2.77 18.28 15.56
N SER A 46 -2.71 19.08 14.50
CA SER A 46 -1.99 20.36 14.49
C SER A 46 -2.51 21.28 13.39
N LYS A 47 -2.11 22.56 13.43
CA LYS A 47 -2.35 23.48 12.30
C LYS A 47 -1.75 22.98 10.99
N HIS A 48 -0.65 22.24 11.05
CA HIS A 48 0.00 21.69 9.87
C HIS A 48 -0.76 20.51 9.28
N THR A 49 -1.30 19.59 10.10
CA THR A 49 -2.15 18.49 9.63
C THR A 49 -3.44 19.03 9.01
N LYS A 50 -4.06 20.06 9.61
CA LYS A 50 -5.22 20.75 9.02
C LYS A 50 -4.87 21.37 7.67
N ALA A 51 -3.73 22.06 7.57
CA ALA A 51 -3.28 22.67 6.32
C ALA A 51 -2.96 21.62 5.24
N PHE A 52 -2.40 20.46 5.63
CA PHE A 52 -2.15 19.34 4.74
C PHE A 52 -3.45 18.85 4.11
N PHE A 53 -4.45 18.47 4.91
CA PHE A 53 -5.73 18.00 4.37
C PHE A 53 -6.46 19.08 3.57
N ASN A 54 -6.43 20.33 4.01
CA ASN A 54 -7.04 21.43 3.27
C ASN A 54 -6.36 21.68 1.92
N SER A 55 -5.07 21.37 1.76
CA SER A 55 -4.34 21.60 0.50
C SER A 55 -4.89 20.79 -0.69
N TYR A 56 -5.74 19.79 -0.43
CA TYR A 56 -6.48 19.05 -1.47
C TYR A 56 -7.72 19.81 -1.98
N ARG A 57 -8.09 20.92 -1.35
CA ARG A 57 -9.18 21.80 -1.80
C ARG A 57 -8.62 22.93 -2.64
N ALA A 58 -9.28 23.26 -3.73
CA ALA A 58 -8.80 24.26 -4.70
C ALA A 58 -8.55 25.63 -4.09
N GLU A 59 -9.38 26.06 -3.12
CA GLU A 59 -9.28 27.34 -2.44
C GLU A 59 -8.12 27.43 -1.47
N ALA A 60 -7.62 26.29 -0.99
CA ALA A 60 -6.58 26.20 0.04
C ALA A 60 -5.22 25.73 -0.48
N ILE A 61 -5.01 25.71 -1.80
CA ILE A 61 -3.73 25.33 -2.41
C ILE A 61 -2.63 26.29 -1.93
N PRO A 62 -1.52 25.78 -1.36
CA PRO A 62 -0.42 26.61 -0.92
C PRO A 62 0.21 27.42 -2.07
N ARG A 63 0.48 28.70 -1.81
CA ARG A 63 1.14 29.58 -2.79
C ARG A 63 2.66 29.44 -2.67
N ARG A 64 3.21 28.34 -3.19
CA ARG A 64 4.65 28.11 -3.26
C ARG A 64 5.14 28.33 -4.69
N ARG A 65 6.44 28.64 -4.85
CA ARG A 65 7.06 28.88 -6.16
C ARG A 65 8.16 27.83 -6.39
N GLY A 66 8.07 27.14 -7.52
CA GLY A 66 9.13 26.26 -8.03
C GLY A 66 9.21 24.87 -7.40
N GLY A 67 9.99 24.02 -8.04
CA GLY A 67 10.47 22.75 -7.52
C GLY A 67 9.43 21.67 -7.24
N GLY A 68 8.33 21.57 -8.00
CA GLY A 68 7.27 20.59 -7.79
C GLY A 68 6.23 21.04 -6.74
N PHE A 69 6.19 22.34 -6.41
CA PHE A 69 5.22 22.95 -5.49
C PHE A 69 4.55 24.19 -6.09
N THR A 70 4.52 24.31 -7.39
CA THR A 70 3.76 25.37 -8.07
C THR A 70 2.26 25.10 -7.97
N ARG A 71 1.45 26.12 -8.28
CA ARG A 71 -0.01 25.93 -8.36
C ARG A 71 -0.41 24.84 -9.36
N LYS A 72 0.33 24.71 -10.47
CA LYS A 72 0.07 23.66 -11.47
C LYS A 72 0.40 22.28 -10.94
N ASP A 73 1.47 22.11 -10.15
CA ASP A 73 1.83 20.84 -9.52
C ASP A 73 0.75 20.40 -8.50
N PHE A 74 0.24 21.32 -7.68
CA PHE A 74 -0.89 21.05 -6.78
C PHE A 74 -2.19 20.77 -7.53
N ALA A 75 -2.46 21.45 -8.63
CA ALA A 75 -3.64 21.21 -9.46
C ALA A 75 -3.61 19.80 -10.06
N LEU A 76 -2.47 19.37 -10.58
CA LEU A 76 -2.28 17.99 -11.06
C LEU A 76 -2.49 16.98 -9.95
N ARG A 77 -1.86 17.17 -8.78
CA ARG A 77 -2.05 16.28 -7.62
C ARG A 77 -3.53 16.16 -7.25
N ASN A 78 -4.21 17.29 -7.08
CA ASN A 78 -5.60 17.28 -6.63
C ASN A 78 -6.52 16.63 -7.68
N ALA A 79 -6.29 16.87 -8.95
CA ALA A 79 -7.02 16.20 -10.04
C ALA A 79 -6.77 14.69 -10.05
N SER A 80 -5.54 14.26 -9.78
CA SER A 80 -5.18 12.85 -9.72
C SER A 80 -5.92 12.06 -8.64
N TRP A 81 -6.29 12.71 -7.52
CA TRP A 81 -7.08 12.11 -6.44
C TRP A 81 -8.61 12.15 -6.67
N LEU A 82 -9.07 12.78 -7.77
CA LEU A 82 -10.48 13.10 -7.95
C LEU A 82 -11.37 11.86 -7.92
N ILE A 83 -11.04 10.82 -8.67
CA ILE A 83 -11.88 9.61 -8.78
C ILE A 83 -11.97 8.89 -7.43
N SER A 84 -10.85 8.75 -6.72
CA SER A 84 -10.84 8.22 -5.35
C SER A 84 -11.78 9.03 -4.43
N ASN A 85 -11.75 10.36 -4.52
CA ASN A 85 -12.62 11.22 -3.72
C ASN A 85 -14.10 11.13 -4.13
N VAL A 86 -14.39 10.96 -5.42
CA VAL A 86 -15.76 10.75 -5.93
C VAL A 86 -16.35 9.46 -5.38
N VAL A 87 -15.58 8.37 -5.43
CA VAL A 87 -15.98 7.09 -4.86
C VAL A 87 -16.26 7.23 -3.37
N LYS A 88 -15.35 7.85 -2.62
CA LYS A 88 -15.52 8.11 -1.19
C LYS A 88 -16.80 8.92 -0.89
N THR A 89 -17.03 10.01 -1.64
CA THR A 89 -18.19 10.89 -1.43
C THR A 89 -19.50 10.18 -1.73
N ARG A 90 -19.54 9.36 -2.76
CA ARG A 90 -20.72 8.59 -3.12
C ARG A 90 -21.09 7.59 -2.03
N TYR A 91 -20.11 6.87 -1.51
CA TYR A 91 -20.33 5.94 -0.39
C TYR A 91 -20.85 6.66 0.84
N SER A 92 -20.25 7.80 1.16
CA SER A 92 -20.67 8.63 2.27
C SER A 92 -22.15 9.07 2.19
N LYS A 93 -22.59 9.54 1.01
CA LYS A 93 -23.97 10.01 0.79
C LYS A 93 -25.01 8.88 0.81
N GLU A 94 -24.64 7.69 0.42
CA GLU A 94 -25.52 6.53 0.35
C GLU A 94 -25.54 5.73 1.67
N GLY A 95 -24.93 6.26 2.74
CA GLY A 95 -24.82 5.56 4.03
C GLY A 95 -23.83 4.42 4.04
N ARG A 96 -23.03 4.31 2.97
CA ARG A 96 -22.03 3.27 2.79
C ARG A 96 -20.70 3.64 3.39
N ARG A 97 -19.78 2.66 3.43
CA ARG A 97 -18.41 2.88 3.87
C ARG A 97 -17.65 3.79 2.92
N GLU A 98 -16.73 4.51 3.47
CA GLU A 98 -15.98 5.50 2.74
C GLU A 98 -14.84 4.90 1.91
N GLY A 99 -14.77 5.29 0.66
CA GLY A 99 -13.71 5.22 -0.31
C GLY A 99 -12.54 4.27 0.01
N PHE A 100 -11.33 4.77 -0.04
CA PHE A 100 -10.14 3.94 0.18
C PHE A 100 -9.85 3.60 1.66
N MET A 101 -10.62 4.15 2.60
CA MET A 101 -10.56 3.83 4.03
C MET A 101 -11.61 2.80 4.47
N ALA A 102 -12.49 2.35 3.57
CA ALA A 102 -13.53 1.37 3.82
C ALA A 102 -13.68 0.40 2.64
N PRO A 103 -14.26 -0.80 2.81
CA PRO A 103 -14.50 -1.70 1.69
C PRO A 103 -15.31 -1.02 0.60
N ILE A 104 -14.83 -1.11 -0.63
CA ILE A 104 -15.57 -0.67 -1.79
C ILE A 104 -16.47 -1.82 -2.21
N SER A 105 -17.67 -1.83 -1.69
CA SER A 105 -18.71 -2.74 -2.11
C SER A 105 -19.71 -1.95 -2.94
N TYR A 106 -19.70 -2.12 -4.24
CA TYR A 106 -20.76 -1.58 -5.08
C TYR A 106 -21.84 -2.65 -5.25
N ASP A 107 -23.14 -2.23 -5.28
CA ASP A 107 -24.29 -3.13 -5.32
C ASP A 107 -24.44 -3.87 -6.66
N THR A 108 -23.40 -4.52 -7.10
CA THR A 108 -23.58 -5.59 -8.05
C THR A 108 -23.95 -6.82 -7.22
N PRO A 109 -25.19 -7.29 -7.29
CA PRO A 109 -25.56 -8.49 -6.55
C PRO A 109 -24.76 -9.69 -7.05
N VAL A 110 -24.60 -10.67 -6.19
CA VAL A 110 -24.03 -11.96 -6.60
C VAL A 110 -25.02 -12.68 -7.49
N ALA A 111 -24.59 -13.18 -8.64
CA ALA A 111 -25.44 -13.94 -9.54
C ALA A 111 -25.92 -15.23 -8.84
N PRO A 112 -27.20 -15.60 -8.99
CA PRO A 112 -27.78 -16.72 -8.25
C PRO A 112 -27.20 -18.09 -8.64
N ASP A 113 -26.73 -18.19 -9.88
CA ASP A 113 -26.20 -19.46 -10.44
C ASP A 113 -24.68 -19.35 -10.60
N PRO A 114 -23.87 -19.88 -9.67
CA PRO A 114 -22.43 -19.76 -9.77
C PRO A 114 -21.86 -20.59 -10.93
N VAL A 115 -20.95 -20.00 -11.66
CA VAL A 115 -20.16 -20.72 -12.68
C VAL A 115 -19.33 -21.80 -11.98
N ALA A 116 -19.43 -23.05 -12.43
CA ALA A 116 -18.67 -24.15 -11.84
C ALA A 116 -17.16 -23.94 -12.03
N VAL A 117 -16.38 -24.15 -10.99
CA VAL A 117 -14.92 -24.08 -11.00
C VAL A 117 -14.36 -25.50 -10.79
N ASP A 118 -14.11 -26.20 -11.88
CA ASP A 118 -13.53 -27.56 -11.85
C ASP A 118 -12.03 -27.55 -11.55
N ASP A 119 -11.34 -26.46 -11.90
CA ASP A 119 -9.89 -26.29 -11.69
C ASP A 119 -9.57 -24.90 -11.14
N PRO A 120 -9.29 -24.79 -9.82
CA PRO A 120 -8.91 -23.54 -9.20
C PRO A 120 -7.64 -22.88 -9.79
N LYS A 121 -6.72 -23.66 -10.39
CA LYS A 121 -5.52 -23.11 -11.04
C LYS A 121 -5.88 -22.39 -12.34
N LYS A 122 -6.79 -22.94 -13.12
CA LYS A 122 -7.30 -22.29 -14.33
C LYS A 122 -8.06 -21.02 -13.99
N MET A 123 -8.92 -21.08 -12.97
CA MET A 123 -9.64 -19.90 -12.50
C MET A 123 -8.66 -18.80 -11.99
N SER A 124 -7.62 -19.16 -11.24
CA SER A 124 -6.59 -18.21 -10.84
C SER A 124 -5.86 -17.58 -12.01
N ALA A 125 -5.59 -18.33 -13.07
CA ALA A 125 -4.99 -17.77 -14.29
C ALA A 125 -5.96 -16.82 -15.01
N GLU A 126 -7.24 -17.12 -15.00
CA GLU A 126 -8.28 -16.24 -15.56
C GLU A 126 -8.40 -14.94 -14.76
N ILE A 127 -8.40 -14.99 -13.44
CA ILE A 127 -8.40 -13.80 -12.58
C ILE A 127 -7.18 -12.92 -12.86
N ARG A 128 -5.99 -13.51 -13.02
CA ARG A 128 -4.79 -12.73 -13.39
C ARG A 128 -4.89 -12.07 -14.76
N ARG A 129 -5.46 -12.77 -15.73
CA ARG A 129 -5.71 -12.22 -17.07
C ARG A 129 -6.72 -11.07 -17.01
N THR A 130 -7.81 -11.27 -16.27
CA THR A 130 -8.89 -10.28 -16.12
C THR A 130 -8.40 -9.05 -15.34
N SER A 131 -7.62 -9.23 -14.27
CA SER A 131 -7.04 -8.10 -13.51
C SER A 131 -6.10 -7.25 -14.40
N LYS A 132 -5.29 -7.92 -15.23
CA LYS A 132 -4.43 -7.24 -16.20
C LYS A 132 -5.23 -6.51 -17.28
N PHE A 133 -6.32 -7.09 -17.76
CA PHE A 133 -7.23 -6.46 -18.71
C PHE A 133 -7.85 -5.17 -18.14
N PHE A 134 -8.17 -5.14 -16.85
CA PHE A 134 -8.64 -3.94 -16.16
C PHE A 134 -7.53 -2.95 -15.81
N GLY A 135 -6.26 -3.31 -15.95
CA GLY A 135 -5.13 -2.40 -15.80
C GLY A 135 -4.25 -2.62 -14.58
N ALA A 136 -4.38 -3.72 -13.84
CA ALA A 136 -3.45 -4.06 -12.77
C ALA A 136 -2.09 -4.49 -13.36
N ASP A 137 -0.99 -4.01 -12.78
CA ASP A 137 0.37 -4.37 -13.20
C ASP A 137 0.79 -5.73 -12.63
N LEU A 138 0.40 -6.01 -11.38
CA LEU A 138 0.66 -7.28 -10.69
C LEU A 138 -0.64 -7.84 -10.10
N CYS A 139 -0.70 -9.17 -10.05
CA CYS A 139 -1.78 -9.91 -9.40
C CYS A 139 -1.22 -11.15 -8.71
N GLY A 140 -1.46 -11.27 -7.42
CA GLY A 140 -1.17 -12.44 -6.61
C GLY A 140 -2.39 -12.86 -5.81
N ILE A 141 -2.46 -14.12 -5.43
CA ILE A 141 -3.61 -14.71 -4.74
C ILE A 141 -3.11 -15.47 -3.51
N THR A 142 -3.70 -15.21 -2.35
CA THR A 142 -3.36 -15.90 -1.11
C THR A 142 -4.60 -16.26 -0.32
N ASP A 143 -4.45 -17.09 0.70
CA ASP A 143 -5.49 -17.37 1.68
C ASP A 143 -5.91 -16.13 2.45
N LEU A 144 -7.16 -16.11 2.90
CA LEU A 144 -7.63 -15.11 3.83
C LEU A 144 -7.06 -15.40 5.22
N ASP A 145 -6.25 -14.50 5.72
CA ASP A 145 -5.65 -14.53 7.03
C ASP A 145 -6.25 -13.40 7.89
N ASP A 146 -7.13 -13.77 8.81
CA ASP A 146 -7.88 -12.84 9.66
C ASP A 146 -7.01 -12.00 10.60
N ARG A 147 -5.76 -12.43 10.85
CA ARG A 147 -4.78 -11.64 11.61
C ARG A 147 -4.53 -10.26 10.99
N TRP A 148 -4.66 -10.16 9.68
CA TRP A 148 -4.42 -8.92 8.92
C TRP A 148 -5.66 -8.09 8.68
N LEU A 149 -6.85 -8.58 9.05
CA LEU A 149 -8.06 -7.79 9.06
C LEU A 149 -8.03 -6.79 10.24
N TYR A 150 -8.57 -5.59 10.05
CA TYR A 150 -8.72 -4.65 11.16
C TYR A 150 -9.64 -5.24 12.23
N ALA A 151 -9.29 -5.03 13.50
CA ALA A 151 -10.13 -5.45 14.62
C ALA A 151 -11.46 -4.70 14.64
N SER A 152 -11.43 -3.41 14.31
CA SER A 152 -12.59 -2.55 14.07
C SER A 152 -12.32 -1.62 12.92
N ARG A 153 -13.37 -1.15 12.25
CA ARG A 153 -13.35 -0.04 11.30
C ARG A 153 -13.79 1.25 11.96
N VAL A 154 -13.40 2.36 11.39
CA VAL A 154 -13.80 3.69 11.87
C VAL A 154 -14.37 4.52 10.73
N ASP A 155 -15.48 5.22 10.99
CA ASP A 155 -15.94 6.29 10.10
C ASP A 155 -15.16 7.57 10.40
N SER A 156 -14.44 8.09 9.42
CA SER A 156 -13.62 9.30 9.59
C SER A 156 -14.42 10.58 9.78
N ARG A 157 -15.73 10.56 9.57
CA ARG A 157 -16.61 11.72 9.71
C ARG A 157 -16.99 12.00 11.16
N ASP A 158 -17.35 10.96 11.87
CA ASP A 158 -17.87 11.03 13.26
C ASP A 158 -17.03 10.21 14.26
N LEU A 159 -16.01 9.50 13.76
CA LEU A 159 -15.12 8.63 14.54
C LEU A 159 -15.84 7.45 15.21
N SER A 160 -17.03 7.11 14.75
CA SER A 160 -17.72 5.91 15.21
C SER A 160 -16.96 4.65 14.78
N GLU A 161 -16.93 3.66 15.68
CA GLU A 161 -16.31 2.36 15.41
C GLU A 161 -17.39 1.31 15.20
N ALA A 162 -17.13 0.38 14.28
CA ALA A 162 -17.99 -0.77 14.04
C ALA A 162 -17.14 -2.01 13.74
N ALA A 163 -17.73 -3.18 13.88
CA ALA A 163 -17.10 -4.43 13.48
C ALA A 163 -16.77 -4.41 11.98
N ASN A 164 -15.75 -5.17 11.61
CA ASN A 164 -15.45 -5.44 10.21
C ASN A 164 -16.48 -6.46 9.71
N ASP A 165 -17.42 -6.02 8.88
CA ASP A 165 -18.57 -6.78 8.40
C ASP A 165 -18.28 -7.38 7.01
N LEU A 166 -17.27 -8.20 6.92
CA LEU A 166 -17.06 -9.03 5.74
C LEU A 166 -18.11 -10.15 5.70
N PRO A 167 -18.59 -10.52 4.50
CA PRO A 167 -19.43 -11.71 4.33
C PRO A 167 -18.76 -12.95 4.88
N ASP A 168 -19.56 -13.88 5.39
CA ASP A 168 -19.07 -15.18 5.83
C ASP A 168 -18.59 -16.04 4.64
N GLY A 169 -17.68 -16.96 4.90
CA GLY A 169 -17.24 -17.95 3.91
C GLY A 169 -16.18 -17.46 2.92
N LEU A 170 -15.66 -16.25 3.06
CA LEU A 170 -14.53 -15.80 2.23
C LEU A 170 -13.27 -16.61 2.56
N THR A 171 -12.55 -17.06 1.54
CA THR A 171 -11.40 -17.96 1.68
C THR A 171 -10.12 -17.40 1.07
N SER A 172 -10.24 -16.50 0.13
CA SER A 172 -9.13 -16.03 -0.69
C SER A 172 -9.02 -14.50 -0.71
N VAL A 173 -7.81 -14.04 -0.87
CA VAL A 173 -7.49 -12.61 -1.10
C VAL A 173 -6.71 -12.48 -2.40
N ILE A 174 -7.28 -11.76 -3.35
CA ILE A 174 -6.62 -11.34 -4.58
C ILE A 174 -5.94 -10.00 -4.29
N VAL A 175 -4.63 -9.95 -4.46
CA VAL A 175 -3.83 -8.73 -4.24
C VAL A 175 -3.39 -8.18 -5.59
N LEU A 176 -3.71 -6.92 -5.85
CA LEU A 176 -3.34 -6.23 -7.08
C LEU A 176 -2.25 -5.20 -6.78
N GLY A 177 -1.26 -5.11 -7.65
CA GLY A 177 -0.21 -4.09 -7.59
C GLY A 177 -0.33 -3.11 -8.75
N HIS A 178 -0.10 -1.82 -8.46
CA HIS A 178 -0.25 -0.70 -9.40
C HIS A 178 1.02 0.15 -9.38
N GLU A 179 1.74 0.26 -10.50
CA GLU A 179 3.00 0.99 -10.59
C GLU A 179 2.78 2.50 -10.53
N MET A 180 3.44 3.16 -9.59
CA MET A 180 3.52 4.61 -9.58
C MET A 180 4.56 5.10 -10.59
N ASP A 181 4.24 6.21 -11.26
CA ASP A 181 5.12 6.84 -12.24
C ASP A 181 6.52 7.11 -11.66
N LYS A 182 7.53 6.58 -12.32
CA LYS A 182 8.92 6.62 -11.84
C LYS A 182 9.51 8.03 -11.84
N GLU A 183 9.17 8.84 -12.84
CA GLU A 183 9.71 10.19 -12.99
C GLU A 183 9.09 11.12 -11.95
N LEU A 184 7.78 10.99 -11.74
CA LEU A 184 7.09 11.71 -10.67
C LEU A 184 7.61 11.30 -9.28
N VAL A 185 7.83 9.99 -9.04
CA VAL A 185 8.43 9.48 -7.79
C VAL A 185 9.83 10.05 -7.56
N ALA A 186 10.62 10.28 -8.62
CA ALA A 186 11.94 10.90 -8.49
C ALA A 186 11.90 12.34 -7.97
N THR A 187 10.74 12.99 -8.00
CA THR A 187 10.54 14.37 -7.51
C THR A 187 10.19 14.45 -6.02
N TYR A 188 9.99 13.33 -5.31
CA TYR A 188 9.70 13.36 -3.87
C TYR A 188 10.80 14.08 -3.06
N PRO A 189 10.47 14.90 -2.07
CA PRO A 189 9.12 15.29 -1.65
C PRO A 189 8.60 16.47 -2.49
N SER A 190 7.42 16.34 -3.04
CA SER A 190 6.76 17.44 -3.80
C SER A 190 5.26 17.15 -3.98
N ALA A 191 4.48 18.20 -4.27
CA ALA A 191 3.09 18.04 -4.67
C ALA A 191 2.98 17.30 -6.01
N LEU A 192 3.94 17.53 -6.92
CA LEU A 192 4.02 16.83 -8.20
C LEU A 192 4.16 15.32 -8.01
N ALA A 193 5.02 14.87 -7.09
CA ALA A 193 5.13 13.45 -6.76
C ALA A 193 3.86 12.86 -6.13
N GLY A 194 3.10 13.69 -5.37
CA GLY A 194 1.79 13.31 -4.83
C GLY A 194 0.76 13.01 -5.92
N ALA A 195 0.94 13.52 -7.14
CA ALA A 195 0.10 13.16 -8.28
C ALA A 195 0.28 11.69 -8.69
N ALA A 196 1.50 11.13 -8.63
CA ALA A 196 1.71 9.70 -8.88
C ALA A 196 0.92 8.83 -7.89
N THR A 197 0.95 9.18 -6.60
CA THR A 197 0.17 8.48 -5.58
C THR A 197 -1.33 8.59 -5.85
N GLY A 198 -1.83 9.81 -6.12
CA GLY A 198 -3.26 10.06 -6.35
C GLY A 198 -3.79 9.37 -7.61
N ARG A 199 -3.00 9.36 -8.68
CA ARG A 199 -3.34 8.64 -9.91
C ARG A 199 -3.59 7.16 -9.63
N GLU A 200 -2.69 6.51 -8.90
CA GLU A 200 -2.82 5.09 -8.61
C GLU A 200 -3.99 4.80 -7.66
N TYR A 201 -4.25 5.64 -6.66
CA TYR A 201 -5.46 5.49 -5.85
C TYR A 201 -6.76 5.61 -6.67
N SER A 202 -6.78 6.46 -7.70
CA SER A 202 -7.93 6.60 -8.58
C SER A 202 -8.06 5.41 -9.55
N HIS A 203 -6.95 4.89 -10.06
CA HIS A 203 -6.93 3.72 -10.93
C HIS A 203 -7.29 2.44 -10.16
N GLU A 204 -6.65 2.19 -9.02
CA GLU A 204 -6.93 0.99 -8.23
C GLU A 204 -8.39 0.93 -7.78
N ALA A 205 -9.02 2.08 -7.48
CA ALA A 205 -10.44 2.12 -7.15
C ALA A 205 -11.33 1.58 -8.29
N ALA A 206 -11.05 2.00 -9.53
CA ALA A 206 -11.78 1.49 -10.70
C ALA A 206 -11.53 0.00 -10.93
N ILE A 207 -10.27 -0.42 -10.87
CA ILE A 207 -9.85 -1.80 -11.16
C ILE A 207 -10.44 -2.79 -10.15
N VAL A 208 -10.37 -2.50 -8.84
CA VAL A 208 -10.93 -3.42 -7.83
C VAL A 208 -12.45 -3.52 -7.92
N MET A 209 -13.14 -2.42 -8.25
CA MET A 209 -14.59 -2.43 -8.45
C MET A 209 -14.99 -3.28 -9.65
N GLN A 210 -14.29 -3.13 -10.79
CA GLN A 210 -14.54 -3.91 -11.99
C GLN A 210 -14.28 -5.40 -11.77
N LEU A 211 -13.16 -5.76 -11.15
CA LEU A 211 -12.83 -7.15 -10.88
C LEU A 211 -13.77 -7.79 -9.86
N ALA A 212 -14.15 -7.06 -8.81
CA ALA A 212 -15.13 -7.54 -7.85
C ALA A 212 -16.52 -7.74 -8.50
N ALA A 213 -16.95 -6.83 -9.37
CA ALA A 213 -18.16 -6.98 -10.14
C ALA A 213 -18.11 -8.22 -11.07
N TYR A 214 -16.96 -8.43 -11.73
CA TYR A 214 -16.74 -9.63 -12.53
C TYR A 214 -16.94 -10.89 -11.71
N ILE A 215 -16.32 -11.00 -10.53
CA ILE A 215 -16.44 -12.17 -9.65
C ILE A 215 -17.89 -12.36 -9.17
N ARG A 216 -18.59 -11.27 -8.80
CA ARG A 216 -20.01 -11.36 -8.42
C ARG A 216 -20.91 -11.83 -9.58
N ASN A 217 -20.60 -11.43 -10.81
CA ASN A 217 -21.28 -11.92 -11.99
C ASN A 217 -20.98 -13.41 -12.29
N LEU A 218 -19.89 -13.96 -11.75
CA LEU A 218 -19.64 -15.42 -11.78
C LEU A 218 -20.40 -16.18 -10.66
N GLY A 219 -21.14 -15.50 -9.80
CA GLY A 219 -21.91 -16.09 -8.72
C GLY A 219 -21.15 -16.28 -7.41
N TYR A 220 -20.08 -15.51 -7.19
CA TYR A 220 -19.25 -15.58 -5.98
C TYR A 220 -19.21 -14.24 -5.23
N GLU A 221 -19.11 -14.33 -3.91
CA GLU A 221 -18.89 -13.14 -3.08
C GLU A 221 -17.56 -12.48 -3.41
N ALA A 222 -17.56 -11.15 -3.49
CA ALA A 222 -16.35 -10.36 -3.69
C ALA A 222 -16.46 -8.98 -3.03
N VAL A 223 -15.52 -8.67 -2.15
CA VAL A 223 -15.42 -7.38 -1.48
C VAL A 223 -14.15 -6.67 -1.91
N ALA A 224 -14.31 -5.62 -2.69
CA ALA A 224 -13.21 -4.76 -3.11
C ALA A 224 -12.72 -3.88 -1.95
N SER A 225 -11.42 -3.73 -1.83
CA SER A 225 -10.79 -2.98 -0.75
C SER A 225 -9.47 -2.37 -1.19
N MET A 226 -9.22 -1.13 -0.77
CA MET A 226 -7.94 -0.44 -0.96
C MET A 226 -7.15 -0.45 0.35
N ASN A 227 -7.14 0.66 1.12
CA ASN A 227 -6.46 0.73 2.42
C ASN A 227 -7.37 0.40 3.61
N ASP A 228 -8.61 0.08 3.34
CA ASP A 228 -9.64 -0.30 4.30
C ASP A 228 -9.61 -1.80 4.60
N THR A 229 -10.46 -2.22 5.52
CA THR A 229 -10.75 -3.63 5.87
C THR A 229 -9.58 -4.37 6.53
N GLY A 230 -8.36 -4.17 6.05
CA GLY A 230 -7.18 -4.85 6.59
C GLY A 230 -5.87 -4.40 5.94
N LEU A 231 -4.78 -4.85 6.54
CA LEU A 231 -3.41 -4.57 6.10
C LEU A 231 -3.09 -5.33 4.82
N VAL A 232 -2.80 -4.62 3.73
CA VAL A 232 -2.50 -5.25 2.44
C VAL A 232 -1.08 -5.82 2.34
N ILE A 233 -0.13 -5.26 3.08
CA ILE A 233 1.29 -5.62 2.99
C ILE A 233 1.54 -7.12 3.28
N PRO A 234 1.02 -7.70 4.38
CA PRO A 234 1.18 -9.12 4.65
C PRO A 234 0.59 -10.01 3.54
N TYR A 235 -0.58 -9.67 3.03
CA TYR A 235 -1.19 -10.39 1.91
C TYR A 235 -0.33 -10.31 0.63
N ALA A 236 0.24 -9.15 0.30
CA ALA A 236 1.11 -8.99 -0.86
C ALA A 236 2.38 -9.86 -0.77
N VAL A 237 2.96 -9.98 0.44
CA VAL A 237 4.12 -10.83 0.67
C VAL A 237 3.72 -12.32 0.62
N LYS A 238 2.62 -12.71 1.24
CA LYS A 238 2.10 -14.09 1.20
C LYS A 238 1.72 -14.53 -0.22
N ALA A 239 1.17 -13.61 -1.01
CA ALA A 239 0.89 -13.83 -2.44
C ALA A 239 2.15 -13.83 -3.34
N GLY A 240 3.35 -13.79 -2.78
CA GLY A 240 4.61 -13.89 -3.50
C GLY A 240 4.96 -12.69 -4.39
N LEU A 241 4.29 -11.54 -4.23
CA LEU A 241 4.54 -10.34 -5.03
C LEU A 241 5.88 -9.67 -4.70
N GLY A 242 6.36 -9.81 -3.47
CA GLY A 242 7.64 -9.24 -3.06
C GLY A 242 7.95 -9.50 -1.59
N GLU A 243 8.93 -8.79 -1.06
CA GLU A 243 9.36 -8.92 0.33
C GLU A 243 9.22 -7.60 1.09
N TYR A 244 8.85 -7.68 2.38
CA TYR A 244 8.80 -6.53 3.27
C TYR A 244 10.19 -5.95 3.55
N ALA A 245 10.36 -4.65 3.38
CA ALA A 245 11.64 -3.96 3.45
C ALA A 245 11.74 -2.99 4.65
N ARG A 246 12.96 -2.48 4.91
CA ARG A 246 13.24 -1.50 5.97
C ARG A 246 12.39 -0.24 5.89
N ASN A 247 12.03 0.20 4.70
CA ASN A 247 11.16 1.36 4.47
C ASN A 247 9.67 1.06 4.61
N GLN A 248 9.31 -0.16 5.06
CA GLN A 248 7.96 -0.66 5.28
C GLN A 248 7.12 -0.82 4.00
N MET A 249 7.77 -0.85 2.85
CA MET A 249 7.13 -1.15 1.56
C MET A 249 7.43 -2.59 1.16
N VAL A 250 6.58 -3.16 0.32
CA VAL A 250 6.91 -4.38 -0.40
C VAL A 250 7.83 -4.01 -1.55
N ILE A 251 8.97 -4.67 -1.65
CA ILE A 251 9.89 -4.55 -2.78
C ILE A 251 9.61 -5.69 -3.73
N THR A 252 9.14 -5.35 -4.93
CA THR A 252 8.89 -6.32 -5.99
C THR A 252 10.05 -6.38 -6.98
N PRO A 253 10.26 -7.50 -7.66
CA PRO A 253 11.31 -7.63 -8.67
C PRO A 253 11.12 -6.70 -9.88
N GLU A 254 9.86 -6.42 -10.22
CA GLU A 254 9.48 -5.68 -11.42
C GLU A 254 9.60 -4.17 -11.20
N PHE A 255 9.07 -3.66 -10.10
CA PHE A 255 8.89 -2.22 -9.87
C PHE A 255 9.62 -1.70 -8.62
N GLY A 256 10.31 -2.58 -7.89
CA GLY A 256 10.91 -2.20 -6.61
C GLY A 256 9.84 -1.72 -5.62
N PRO A 257 10.05 -0.56 -4.94
CA PRO A 257 9.10 -0.03 -3.96
C PRO A 257 7.98 0.81 -4.57
N ARG A 258 7.93 1.00 -5.89
CA ARG A 258 7.02 1.95 -6.57
C ARG A 258 5.64 1.37 -6.84
N LEU A 259 5.02 0.75 -5.85
CA LEU A 259 3.71 0.14 -5.99
C LEU A 259 2.72 0.65 -4.95
N ARG A 260 1.48 0.76 -5.39
CA ARG A 260 0.30 0.74 -4.53
C ARG A 260 -0.31 -0.65 -4.61
N PHE A 261 -0.98 -1.07 -3.54
CA PHE A 261 -1.64 -2.36 -3.50
C PHE A 261 -3.10 -2.19 -3.10
N SER A 262 -3.97 -2.88 -3.83
CA SER A 262 -5.36 -3.07 -3.49
C SER A 262 -5.67 -4.56 -3.35
N LYS A 263 -6.83 -4.90 -2.84
CA LYS A 263 -7.19 -6.29 -2.58
C LYS A 263 -8.68 -6.55 -2.76
N ILE A 264 -9.01 -7.81 -3.06
CA ILE A 264 -10.39 -8.31 -3.13
C ILE A 264 -10.47 -9.56 -2.26
N PHE A 265 -11.40 -9.57 -1.33
CA PHE A 265 -11.75 -10.74 -0.54
C PHE A 265 -12.86 -11.52 -1.25
N THR A 266 -12.72 -12.85 -1.39
CA THR A 266 -13.68 -13.65 -2.16
C THR A 266 -13.76 -15.09 -1.68
N ASN A 267 -14.90 -15.74 -1.95
CA ASN A 267 -15.07 -17.19 -1.81
C ASN A 267 -14.94 -17.93 -3.14
N LEU A 268 -14.57 -17.24 -4.24
CA LEU A 268 -14.26 -17.90 -5.52
C LEU A 268 -13.17 -18.95 -5.30
N PRO A 269 -13.36 -20.21 -5.74
CA PRO A 269 -12.34 -21.25 -5.60
C PRO A 269 -11.09 -20.91 -6.43
N LEU A 270 -10.00 -20.58 -5.74
CA LEU A 270 -8.73 -20.16 -6.33
C LEU A 270 -7.57 -20.98 -5.79
N ALA A 271 -6.57 -21.22 -6.63
CA ALA A 271 -5.28 -21.72 -6.18
C ALA A 271 -4.43 -20.56 -5.65
N HIS A 272 -3.92 -20.72 -4.44
CA HIS A 272 -3.10 -19.71 -3.78
C HIS A 272 -1.65 -19.78 -4.26
N ASP A 273 -1.01 -18.62 -4.33
CA ASP A 273 0.43 -18.47 -4.51
C ASP A 273 1.16 -18.73 -3.18
N ALA A 274 2.44 -18.97 -3.26
CA ALA A 274 3.33 -19.07 -2.11
C ALA A 274 4.25 -17.85 -2.01
N PRO A 275 4.70 -17.49 -0.81
CA PRO A 275 5.75 -16.49 -0.62
C PRO A 275 6.99 -16.82 -1.43
N ARG A 276 7.66 -15.79 -1.94
CA ARG A 276 8.87 -15.95 -2.79
C ARG A 276 10.03 -15.13 -2.23
N PRO A 277 10.70 -15.61 -1.18
CA PRO A 277 11.86 -14.92 -0.64
C PRO A 277 13.00 -14.90 -1.67
N ARG A 278 13.44 -13.71 -2.05
CA ARG A 278 14.49 -13.50 -3.06
C ARG A 278 15.76 -12.88 -2.48
N GLY A 279 15.71 -12.42 -1.23
CA GLY A 279 16.86 -11.84 -0.53
C GLY A 279 16.80 -10.34 -0.34
N VAL A 280 15.66 -9.69 -0.56
CA VAL A 280 15.46 -8.25 -0.31
C VAL A 280 15.65 -7.95 1.19
N ARG A 281 15.10 -8.77 2.08
CA ARG A 281 15.31 -8.61 3.54
C ARG A 281 16.78 -8.68 3.91
N ALA A 282 17.51 -9.64 3.31
CA ALA A 282 18.94 -9.80 3.55
C ALA A 282 19.74 -8.58 3.03
N PHE A 283 19.35 -7.99 1.91
CA PHE A 283 19.91 -6.73 1.44
C PHE A 283 19.58 -5.56 2.38
N CYS A 284 18.33 -5.46 2.85
CA CYS A 284 17.91 -4.42 3.78
C CYS A 284 18.63 -4.49 5.13
N ASN A 285 19.08 -5.67 5.57
CA ASN A 285 19.88 -5.82 6.80
C ASN A 285 21.20 -5.05 6.73
N ILE A 286 21.78 -4.89 5.54
CA ILE A 286 23.05 -4.16 5.33
C ILE A 286 22.86 -2.77 4.72
N CYS A 287 21.66 -2.40 4.29
CA CYS A 287 21.37 -1.14 3.63
C CYS A 287 20.54 -0.21 4.53
N THR A 288 21.05 1.00 4.76
CA THR A 288 20.39 2.02 5.58
C THR A 288 19.98 3.27 4.79
N LYS A 289 20.12 3.28 3.46
CA LYS A 289 19.92 4.47 2.62
C LYS A 289 18.58 5.18 2.85
N CYS A 290 17.50 4.43 3.05
CA CYS A 290 16.18 5.02 3.33
C CYS A 290 16.14 5.72 4.71
N ALA A 291 16.79 5.15 5.72
CA ALA A 291 16.91 5.73 7.06
C ALA A 291 17.83 6.95 7.06
N ASP A 292 18.97 6.87 6.31
CA ASP A 292 19.91 7.98 6.17
C ASP A 292 19.26 9.20 5.51
N ALA A 293 18.49 8.97 4.47
CA ALA A 293 17.80 10.03 3.72
C ALA A 293 16.55 10.60 4.41
N CYS A 294 16.01 9.89 5.40
CA CYS A 294 14.81 10.32 6.12
C CYS A 294 15.07 11.61 6.89
N LYS A 295 14.40 12.70 6.52
CA LYS A 295 14.63 14.04 7.10
C LYS A 295 14.27 14.13 8.58
N VAL A 296 13.37 13.28 9.04
CA VAL A 296 12.89 13.26 10.45
C VAL A 296 13.33 12.02 11.20
N LYS A 297 14.21 11.20 10.59
CA LYS A 297 14.74 9.97 11.21
C LYS A 297 13.63 9.05 11.74
N ALA A 298 12.56 8.91 10.95
CA ALA A 298 11.43 8.05 11.29
C ALA A 298 11.71 6.56 11.03
N LEU A 299 12.70 6.23 10.20
CA LEU A 299 13.01 4.84 9.83
C LEU A 299 14.12 4.26 10.71
N PRO A 300 14.02 2.98 11.12
CA PRO A 300 15.01 2.36 11.99
C PRO A 300 16.32 1.99 11.27
N TYR A 301 17.44 2.08 11.97
CA TYR A 301 18.77 1.66 11.48
C TYR A 301 19.06 0.19 11.77
N GLY A 302 18.59 -0.32 12.90
CA GLY A 302 18.90 -1.66 13.40
C GLY A 302 18.15 -2.79 12.66
N PRO A 303 18.24 -4.01 13.17
CA PRO A 303 17.47 -5.16 12.69
C PRO A 303 15.97 -5.00 12.97
N PRO A 304 15.13 -5.86 12.38
CA PRO A 304 13.71 -5.95 12.73
C PRO A 304 13.53 -6.19 14.23
N LYS A 305 12.54 -5.52 14.82
CA LYS A 305 12.19 -5.67 16.24
C LYS A 305 10.69 -5.89 16.41
N VAL A 306 10.30 -6.50 17.49
CA VAL A 306 8.90 -6.55 17.94
C VAL A 306 8.52 -5.20 18.54
N GLY A 307 7.28 -4.78 18.37
CA GLY A 307 6.74 -3.55 18.90
C GLY A 307 6.93 -2.33 17.99
N GLY A 308 6.18 -1.30 18.29
CA GLY A 308 6.19 0.00 17.62
C GLY A 308 6.42 1.13 18.61
N VAL A 309 6.76 2.30 18.08
CA VAL A 309 7.05 3.48 18.90
C VAL A 309 5.79 4.31 19.22
N ASN A 310 4.66 4.00 18.60
CA ASN A 310 3.38 4.69 18.79
C ASN A 310 2.20 3.79 18.36
N PRO A 311 0.94 4.16 18.69
CA PRO A 311 -0.24 3.35 18.38
C PRO A 311 -0.49 3.05 16.90
N SER A 312 0.13 3.79 15.96
CA SER A 312 -0.01 3.54 14.52
C SER A 312 0.86 2.38 14.02
N ALA A 313 1.47 1.61 14.90
CA ALA A 313 2.20 0.39 14.58
C ALA A 313 1.42 -0.84 15.01
N ILE A 314 1.43 -1.90 14.21
CA ILE A 314 0.88 -3.19 14.61
C ILE A 314 1.73 -3.80 15.74
N HIS A 315 1.09 -4.33 16.77
CA HIS A 315 1.74 -4.98 17.90
C HIS A 315 2.08 -6.45 17.60
N GLY A 316 3.07 -6.99 18.30
CA GLY A 316 3.42 -8.41 18.27
C GLY A 316 3.96 -8.95 16.96
N VAL A 317 4.42 -8.10 16.05
CA VAL A 317 5.05 -8.52 14.78
C VAL A 317 6.50 -8.05 14.73
N ARG A 318 7.43 -8.97 14.50
CA ARG A 318 8.86 -8.62 14.30
C ARG A 318 9.11 -8.06 12.91
N LYS A 319 9.32 -6.77 12.81
CA LYS A 319 9.56 -6.06 11.55
C LYS A 319 10.33 -4.76 11.74
N TRP A 320 10.76 -4.15 10.65
CA TRP A 320 11.16 -2.75 10.70
C TRP A 320 9.90 -1.89 10.84
N THR A 321 9.87 -1.07 11.87
CA THR A 321 8.72 -0.19 12.15
C THR A 321 9.19 1.26 12.15
N SER A 322 8.55 2.10 11.36
CA SER A 322 8.80 3.54 11.40
C SER A 322 8.04 4.21 12.53
N ASP A 323 8.55 5.36 12.94
CA ASP A 323 7.80 6.31 13.73
C ASP A 323 6.81 7.08 12.82
N ALA A 324 5.56 6.62 12.80
CA ALA A 324 4.53 7.19 11.94
C ALA A 324 4.23 8.65 12.28
N GLU A 325 4.32 9.04 13.56
CA GLU A 325 4.08 10.42 14.01
C GLU A 325 5.15 11.36 13.45
N LYS A 326 6.43 11.01 13.54
CA LYS A 326 7.51 11.78 12.92
C LYS A 326 7.35 11.85 11.41
N CYS A 327 7.05 10.72 10.77
CA CYS A 327 6.88 10.65 9.33
C CYS A 327 5.77 11.58 8.86
N PHE A 328 4.58 11.47 9.44
CA PHE A 328 3.43 12.28 9.05
C PHE A 328 3.58 13.76 9.44
N SER A 329 4.25 14.09 10.54
CA SER A 329 4.55 15.47 10.89
C SER A 329 5.34 16.20 9.80
N PHE A 330 6.23 15.47 9.10
CA PHE A 330 7.00 16.04 7.98
C PHE A 330 6.10 16.27 6.76
N TRP A 331 5.20 15.34 6.42
CA TRP A 331 4.21 15.54 5.36
C TRP A 331 3.35 16.78 5.62
N ALA A 332 2.83 16.87 6.83
CA ALA A 332 1.97 17.96 7.26
C ALA A 332 2.67 19.34 7.14
N LYS A 333 3.94 19.43 7.60
CA LYS A 333 4.74 20.66 7.48
C LYS A 333 5.03 21.04 6.03
N MET A 334 5.16 20.08 5.15
CA MET A 334 5.36 20.33 3.72
C MET A 334 4.06 20.61 2.97
N THR A 335 2.92 20.26 3.55
CA THR A 335 1.61 20.24 2.86
C THR A 335 1.62 19.36 1.60
N SER A 336 2.38 18.27 1.62
CA SER A 336 2.52 17.34 0.50
C SER A 336 3.02 15.99 0.99
N ASP A 337 2.84 14.99 0.16
CA ASP A 337 3.31 13.62 0.40
C ASP A 337 4.85 13.56 0.44
N CYS A 338 5.36 12.58 1.17
CA CYS A 338 6.79 12.29 1.21
C CYS A 338 7.01 10.78 1.02
N ALA A 339 7.80 10.43 0.01
CA ALA A 339 8.33 9.08 -0.17
C ALA A 339 9.81 9.14 -0.54
N ILE A 340 10.60 9.96 0.18
CA ILE A 340 12.06 10.01 0.01
C ILE A 340 12.66 8.62 0.17
N CYS A 341 12.16 7.81 1.11
CA CYS A 341 12.61 6.45 1.35
C CYS A 341 12.37 5.51 0.15
N MET A 342 11.32 5.73 -0.63
CA MET A 342 11.07 5.05 -1.90
C MET A 342 12.06 5.54 -2.97
N ARG A 343 12.16 6.86 -3.14
CA ARG A 343 13.02 7.49 -4.15
C ARG A 343 14.48 7.06 -4.04
N VAL A 344 15.03 7.02 -2.83
CA VAL A 344 16.45 6.67 -2.60
C VAL A 344 16.72 5.18 -2.51
N CYS A 345 15.67 4.35 -2.53
CA CYS A 345 15.82 2.91 -2.41
C CYS A 345 16.65 2.36 -3.58
N PRO A 346 17.69 1.53 -3.33
CA PRO A 346 18.47 0.92 -4.40
C PRO A 346 17.63 0.09 -5.38
N PHE A 347 16.51 -0.46 -4.93
CA PHE A 347 15.55 -1.19 -5.77
C PHE A 347 14.63 -0.27 -6.57
N ASN A 348 14.68 1.06 -6.39
CA ASN A 348 13.93 2.00 -7.22
C ASN A 348 14.62 2.19 -8.57
N ARG A 349 14.53 1.18 -9.43
CA ARG A 349 15.17 1.13 -10.75
C ARG A 349 14.17 0.79 -11.83
N ASP A 350 14.59 1.03 -13.06
CA ASP A 350 13.91 0.57 -14.26
C ASP A 350 14.48 -0.80 -14.64
N PHE A 351 13.81 -1.85 -14.26
CA PHE A 351 14.25 -3.21 -14.50
C PHE A 351 13.98 -3.71 -15.93
N SER A 352 13.47 -2.89 -16.84
CA SER A 352 13.49 -3.18 -18.27
C SER A 352 14.92 -3.13 -18.83
N LYS A 353 15.83 -2.42 -18.16
CA LYS A 353 17.23 -2.25 -18.57
C LYS A 353 18.09 -3.38 -18.04
N TRP A 354 18.81 -4.08 -18.94
CA TRP A 354 19.66 -5.22 -18.60
C TRP A 354 20.67 -4.96 -17.46
N ARG A 355 21.28 -3.76 -17.43
CA ARG A 355 22.21 -3.35 -16.37
C ARG A 355 21.54 -3.29 -14.99
N HIS A 356 20.27 -2.93 -14.93
CA HIS A 356 19.53 -2.91 -13.69
C HIS A 356 19.07 -4.31 -13.28
N GLN A 357 18.77 -5.18 -14.24
CA GLN A 357 18.52 -6.60 -13.97
C GLN A 357 19.79 -7.28 -13.43
N ALA A 358 20.94 -7.06 -14.06
CA ALA A 358 22.23 -7.60 -13.56
C ALA A 358 22.53 -7.12 -12.13
N TRP A 359 22.29 -5.83 -11.86
CA TRP A 359 22.42 -5.30 -10.50
C TRP A 359 21.43 -5.97 -9.54
N LEU A 360 20.18 -6.23 -9.95
CA LEU A 360 19.18 -6.91 -9.14
C LEU A 360 19.63 -8.31 -8.75
N GLN A 361 20.12 -9.09 -9.71
CA GLN A 361 20.66 -10.43 -9.44
C GLN A 361 21.80 -10.39 -8.43
N LEU A 362 22.72 -9.42 -8.58
CA LEU A 362 23.82 -9.22 -7.64
C LEU A 362 23.31 -8.83 -6.24
N ALA A 363 22.33 -7.95 -6.16
CA ALA A 363 21.73 -7.47 -4.90
C ALA A 363 21.00 -8.59 -4.12
N LEU A 364 20.38 -9.50 -4.85
CA LEU A 364 19.65 -10.64 -4.26
C LEU A 364 20.54 -11.85 -3.96
N SER A 365 21.80 -11.84 -4.40
CA SER A 365 22.81 -12.91 -4.19
C SER A 365 23.61 -12.72 -2.89
N PRO A 366 24.43 -13.68 -2.47
CA PRO A 366 25.41 -13.49 -1.39
C PRO A 366 26.37 -12.30 -1.61
N LEU A 367 26.57 -11.86 -2.84
CA LEU A 367 27.41 -10.72 -3.20
C LEU A 367 26.73 -9.36 -3.03
N ARG A 368 25.63 -9.28 -2.29
CA ARG A 368 24.82 -8.05 -2.04
C ARG A 368 25.63 -6.86 -1.51
N LYS A 369 26.73 -7.10 -0.80
CA LYS A 369 27.65 -6.04 -0.34
C LYS A 369 28.29 -5.29 -1.52
N LEU A 370 28.62 -6.01 -2.60
CA LEU A 370 29.15 -5.40 -3.83
C LEU A 370 28.06 -4.59 -4.55
N ALA A 371 26.84 -5.12 -4.66
CA ALA A 371 25.71 -4.38 -5.22
C ALA A 371 25.46 -3.05 -4.48
N LEU A 372 25.56 -3.07 -3.15
CA LEU A 372 25.42 -1.86 -2.32
C LEU A 372 26.55 -0.85 -2.56
N ARG A 373 27.80 -1.33 -2.73
CA ARG A 373 28.94 -0.47 -3.09
C ARG A 373 28.77 0.18 -4.45
N LEU A 374 28.33 -0.57 -5.44
CA LEU A 374 28.04 -0.07 -6.79
C LEU A 374 26.87 0.93 -6.84
N ASP A 375 26.03 0.95 -5.82
CA ASP A 375 24.92 1.88 -5.68
C ASP A 375 25.30 3.20 -4.96
N LYS A 376 26.56 3.42 -4.59
CA LYS A 376 27.02 4.67 -3.99
C LYS A 376 26.72 5.86 -4.92
N GLY A 377 26.15 6.93 -4.36
CA GLY A 377 25.82 8.16 -5.09
C GLY A 377 24.49 8.16 -5.85
N ARG A 378 23.80 7.02 -5.99
CA ARG A 378 22.47 6.99 -6.63
C ARG A 378 21.35 7.35 -5.65
N GLY A 379 20.29 7.97 -6.17
CA GLY A 379 19.07 8.29 -5.42
C GLY A 379 19.19 9.45 -4.43
N GLY A 380 20.39 10.03 -4.26
CA GLY A 380 20.64 11.05 -3.25
C GLY A 380 19.97 12.40 -3.52
N ARG A 381 19.88 12.82 -4.78
CA ARG A 381 19.28 14.10 -5.17
C ARG A 381 17.87 13.92 -5.69
N ARG A 382 16.99 14.84 -5.30
CA ARG A 382 15.67 14.98 -5.89
C ARG A 382 15.82 15.50 -7.33
N THR A 383 15.07 14.94 -8.27
CA THR A 383 14.94 15.53 -9.60
C THR A 383 14.10 16.81 -9.47
N PRO A 384 14.62 18.00 -9.75
CA PRO A 384 13.80 19.19 -9.81
C PRO A 384 12.90 19.07 -11.03
N ALA A 385 11.60 19.12 -10.83
CA ALA A 385 10.63 19.09 -11.92
C ALA A 385 9.47 20.02 -11.57
N GLU A 386 8.88 20.59 -12.59
CA GLU A 386 7.64 21.36 -12.51
C GLU A 386 6.79 20.91 -13.71
N TRP A 387 5.54 20.54 -13.45
CA TRP A 387 4.65 20.03 -14.48
C TRP A 387 4.51 20.94 -15.71
N SER A 388 4.70 22.25 -15.51
CA SER A 388 4.60 23.22 -16.58
C SER A 388 5.84 23.38 -17.47
N LYS A 389 6.97 22.78 -17.07
CA LYS A 389 8.25 22.92 -17.81
C LYS A 389 8.55 21.73 -18.72
N ASP A 390 7.90 20.59 -18.45
CA ASP A 390 8.14 19.35 -19.20
C ASP A 390 7.17 19.20 -20.40
N ALA A 391 6.43 20.28 -20.74
CA ALA A 391 5.47 20.31 -21.86
C ALA A 391 6.02 20.98 -23.14
N SER A 392 7.36 21.10 -23.25
CA SER A 392 8.02 21.66 -24.45
C SER A 392 8.76 20.61 -25.23
#